data_fbab2da16874b955ce978d7006fdc698
#
_entry.id   fbab2da16874b955ce978d7006fdc698
#
_cell.length_a   1.000
_cell.length_b   1.000
_cell.length_c   1.000
_cell.angle_alpha   90.00
_cell.angle_beta   90.00
_cell.angle_gamma   90.00
#
_symmetry.space_group_name_H-M   'P 1'
#
loop_
_entity.id
_entity.type
_entity.pdbx_description
1 polymer ?
#
loop_
_entity_poly.entity_id
_entity_poly.type
_entity_poly.pdbx_seq_one_letter_code
_entity_poly.pdbx_strand_id
1 'polypeptide(L)'
;MDKVNFSLNRKIALITGASRGIGKAIAITLADYGAQCILVSRKADALAVIATYIVSRGGKADVMPCNVGNLKQIEKLMAQIKDRYGKLDILINNAATNPYFGEMLGADEGVWNKTFDVNLKGPFFLIQHAAKLMEQSGGGSIVNVSSINGVKPAPYQGVYSITKAGLISMTQAFAKELAAKNIRVNALLPGLVNTDFSKVIMENDAIHDIAVKMVPMGRHAEPREIAGAVLYLVSDAASFTTGASFVVDGGTLS
;
A
#
# COMPACT_ATOMS: atom_id res chain seq x y z
N MET A 1 -26.11 6.31 -20.39
CA MET A 1 -25.10 5.41 -19.74
C MET A 1 -24.23 6.30 -18.87
N ASP A 2 -24.12 5.98 -17.60
CA ASP A 2 -23.24 6.70 -16.69
C ASP A 2 -21.78 6.43 -17.09
N LYS A 3 -20.97 7.48 -17.08
CA LYS A 3 -19.53 7.35 -17.40
C LYS A 3 -18.82 6.66 -16.25
N VAL A 4 -17.82 5.83 -16.56
CA VAL A 4 -16.90 5.28 -15.56
C VAL A 4 -16.25 6.42 -14.78
N ASN A 5 -16.33 6.37 -13.44
CA ASN A 5 -15.91 7.45 -12.58
C ASN A 5 -14.64 7.09 -11.80
N PHE A 6 -13.59 7.87 -12.03
CA PHE A 6 -12.33 7.78 -11.29
C PHE A 6 -12.15 8.93 -10.28
N SER A 7 -13.12 9.86 -10.18
CA SER A 7 -13.02 10.99 -9.27
C SER A 7 -13.01 10.55 -7.82
N LEU A 8 -12.12 11.15 -7.05
CA LEU A 8 -12.01 10.97 -5.60
C LEU A 8 -12.38 12.23 -4.83
N ASN A 9 -13.14 13.13 -5.47
CA ASN A 9 -13.60 14.35 -4.83
C ASN A 9 -14.33 14.04 -3.51
N ARG A 10 -13.97 14.79 -2.44
CA ARG A 10 -14.51 14.62 -1.07
C ARG A 10 -14.16 13.28 -0.39
N LYS A 11 -13.30 12.45 -0.99
CA LYS A 11 -12.80 11.23 -0.36
C LYS A 11 -11.61 11.55 0.55
N ILE A 12 -11.58 10.94 1.73
CA ILE A 12 -10.46 10.98 2.66
C ILE A 12 -9.64 9.70 2.49
N ALA A 13 -8.38 9.84 2.11
CA ALA A 13 -7.49 8.72 1.83
C ALA A 13 -6.31 8.69 2.80
N LEU A 14 -6.17 7.59 3.54
CA LEU A 14 -5.02 7.31 4.41
C LEU A 14 -4.00 6.46 3.65
N ILE A 15 -2.78 6.97 3.46
CA ILE A 15 -1.71 6.29 2.73
C ILE A 15 -0.51 6.05 3.65
N THR A 16 -0.21 4.79 3.95
CA THR A 16 0.96 4.42 4.75
C THR A 16 2.21 4.25 3.86
N GLY A 17 3.39 4.59 4.39
CA GLY A 17 4.63 4.58 3.62
C GLY A 17 4.67 5.64 2.52
N ALA A 18 3.98 6.78 2.69
CA ALA A 18 3.79 7.82 1.68
C ALA A 18 5.02 8.72 1.43
N SER A 19 6.12 8.55 2.17
CA SER A 19 7.29 9.44 2.06
C SER A 19 8.16 9.21 0.83
N ARG A 20 8.06 8.06 0.14
CA ARG A 20 8.87 7.70 -1.02
C ARG A 20 8.25 6.56 -1.84
N GLY A 21 8.87 6.24 -3.00
CA GLY A 21 8.54 5.09 -3.84
C GLY A 21 7.07 5.01 -4.23
N ILE A 22 6.50 3.82 -4.16
CA ILE A 22 5.11 3.53 -4.54
C ILE A 22 4.13 4.36 -3.72
N GLY A 23 4.31 4.46 -2.40
CA GLY A 23 3.40 5.23 -1.54
C GLY A 23 3.36 6.73 -1.85
N LYS A 24 4.51 7.33 -2.20
CA LYS A 24 4.59 8.72 -2.71
C LYS A 24 3.80 8.87 -4.01
N ALA A 25 4.01 7.96 -4.96
CA ALA A 25 3.34 8.01 -6.26
C ALA A 25 1.82 7.84 -6.11
N ILE A 26 1.37 6.93 -5.25
CA ILE A 26 -0.05 6.74 -4.92
C ILE A 26 -0.62 8.04 -4.33
N ALA A 27 0.03 8.64 -3.33
CA ALA A 27 -0.45 9.85 -2.67
C ALA A 27 -0.64 11.00 -3.66
N ILE A 28 0.34 11.23 -4.56
CA ILE A 28 0.26 12.25 -5.59
C ILE A 28 -0.91 11.95 -6.55
N THR A 29 -1.01 10.71 -7.04
CA THR A 29 -2.08 10.32 -7.95
C THR A 29 -3.46 10.50 -7.33
N LEU A 30 -3.68 10.02 -6.10
CA LEU A 30 -5.01 10.16 -5.46
C LEU A 30 -5.37 11.64 -5.20
N ALA A 31 -4.38 12.48 -4.86
CA ALA A 31 -4.59 13.92 -4.71
C ALA A 31 -4.91 14.61 -6.04
N ASP A 32 -4.25 14.25 -7.15
CA ASP A 32 -4.54 14.76 -8.50
C ASP A 32 -5.98 14.41 -8.95
N TYR A 33 -6.56 13.31 -8.42
CA TYR A 33 -7.96 12.92 -8.66
C TYR A 33 -8.95 13.43 -7.58
N GLY A 34 -8.51 14.34 -6.71
CA GLY A 34 -9.37 15.11 -5.80
C GLY A 34 -9.47 14.59 -4.37
N ALA A 35 -8.73 13.55 -3.99
CA ALA A 35 -8.73 13.07 -2.62
C ALA A 35 -8.03 14.04 -1.65
N GLN A 36 -8.54 14.14 -0.41
CA GLN A 36 -7.79 14.63 0.73
C GLN A 36 -6.88 13.51 1.23
N CYS A 37 -5.57 13.62 1.01
CA CYS A 37 -4.61 12.59 1.36
C CYS A 37 -4.04 12.79 2.77
N ILE A 38 -4.08 11.76 3.61
CA ILE A 38 -3.41 11.70 4.91
C ILE A 38 -2.14 10.87 4.71
N LEU A 39 -1.00 11.56 4.74
CA LEU A 39 0.31 10.96 4.48
C LEU A 39 0.91 10.42 5.77
N VAL A 40 1.23 9.12 5.78
CA VAL A 40 1.76 8.44 6.96
C VAL A 40 3.11 7.78 6.69
N SER A 41 4.08 8.11 7.51
CA SER A 41 5.35 7.40 7.69
C SER A 41 5.96 7.77 9.05
N ARG A 42 7.14 7.23 9.37
CA ARG A 42 7.80 7.49 10.67
C ARG A 42 8.36 8.91 10.79
N LYS A 43 8.81 9.54 9.68
CA LYS A 43 9.50 10.84 9.66
C LYS A 43 8.59 11.91 9.08
N ALA A 44 8.27 12.93 9.89
CA ALA A 44 7.41 14.04 9.50
C ALA A 44 8.01 14.86 8.34
N ASP A 45 9.31 15.17 8.41
CA ASP A 45 9.97 16.03 7.41
C ASP A 45 9.88 15.47 6.00
N ALA A 46 10.10 14.15 5.85
CA ALA A 46 9.99 13.48 4.56
C ALA A 46 8.55 13.49 4.01
N LEU A 47 7.53 13.47 4.87
CA LEU A 47 6.13 13.62 4.48
C LEU A 47 5.79 15.06 4.11
N ALA A 48 6.34 16.04 4.85
CA ALA A 48 6.11 17.46 4.60
C ALA A 48 6.53 17.87 3.18
N VAL A 49 7.65 17.34 2.68
CA VAL A 49 8.09 17.54 1.30
C VAL A 49 7.02 17.09 0.30
N ILE A 50 6.43 15.91 0.52
CA ILE A 50 5.40 15.38 -0.38
C ILE A 50 4.09 16.15 -0.25
N ALA A 51 3.70 16.53 0.97
CA ALA A 51 2.52 17.36 1.20
C ALA A 51 2.65 18.72 0.50
N THR A 52 3.79 19.40 0.64
CA THR A 52 4.07 20.65 -0.06
C THR A 52 3.97 20.49 -1.58
N TYR A 53 4.53 19.42 -2.13
CA TYR A 53 4.44 19.13 -3.55
C TYR A 53 2.98 18.92 -4.01
N ILE A 54 2.18 18.15 -3.26
CA ILE A 54 0.75 17.94 -3.58
C ILE A 54 -0.01 19.28 -3.53
N VAL A 55 0.20 20.08 -2.49
CA VAL A 55 -0.48 21.37 -2.32
C VAL A 55 -0.09 22.38 -3.41
N SER A 56 1.19 22.42 -3.83
CA SER A 56 1.64 23.32 -4.92
C SER A 56 0.98 23.01 -6.27
N ARG A 57 0.42 21.80 -6.43
CA ARG A 57 -0.34 21.36 -7.62
C ARG A 57 -1.86 21.52 -7.45
N GLY A 58 -2.33 22.16 -6.36
CA GLY A 58 -3.76 22.34 -6.07
C GLY A 58 -4.43 21.15 -5.38
N GLY A 59 -3.68 20.10 -5.05
CA GLY A 59 -4.17 18.96 -4.28
C GLY A 59 -4.25 19.25 -2.77
N LYS A 60 -4.71 18.27 -2.00
CA LYS A 60 -4.90 18.38 -0.54
C LYS A 60 -4.16 17.26 0.17
N ALA A 61 -3.29 17.61 1.11
CA ALA A 61 -2.53 16.64 1.90
C ALA A 61 -2.29 17.13 3.33
N ASP A 62 -2.38 16.19 4.28
CA ASP A 62 -2.02 16.37 5.67
C ASP A 62 -0.97 15.34 6.09
N VAL A 63 -0.09 15.73 7.01
CA VAL A 63 0.99 14.89 7.52
C VAL A 63 0.62 14.36 8.90
N MET A 64 0.59 13.05 9.06
CA MET A 64 0.35 12.38 10.34
C MET A 64 1.41 11.28 10.59
N PRO A 65 2.51 11.58 11.30
CA PRO A 65 3.57 10.61 11.54
C PRO A 65 3.09 9.43 12.38
N CYS A 66 3.38 8.19 11.91
CA CYS A 66 3.06 6.98 12.64
C CYS A 66 4.01 5.84 12.23
N ASN A 67 4.47 5.07 13.23
CA ASN A 67 5.08 3.77 13.00
C ASN A 67 3.97 2.71 13.00
N VAL A 68 3.62 2.19 11.83
CA VAL A 68 2.56 1.18 11.67
C VAL A 68 2.89 -0.18 12.31
N GLY A 69 4.13 -0.43 12.72
CA GLY A 69 4.49 -1.58 13.54
C GLY A 69 4.20 -1.39 15.04
N ASN A 70 3.64 -0.23 15.46
CA ASN A 70 3.31 0.08 16.85
C ASN A 70 1.81 0.34 17.00
N LEU A 71 1.11 -0.57 17.68
CA LEU A 71 -0.35 -0.52 17.81
C LEU A 71 -0.85 0.73 18.52
N LYS A 72 -0.16 1.21 19.58
CA LYS A 72 -0.54 2.45 20.30
C LYS A 72 -0.47 3.67 19.37
N GLN A 73 0.50 3.71 18.45
CA GLN A 73 0.58 4.78 17.46
C GLN A 73 -0.52 4.67 16.40
N ILE A 74 -0.91 3.47 16.01
CA ILE A 74 -2.06 3.24 15.12
C ILE A 74 -3.35 3.74 15.79
N GLU A 75 -3.61 3.37 17.03
CA GLU A 75 -4.79 3.83 17.78
C GLU A 75 -4.84 5.35 17.85
N LYS A 76 -3.72 6.01 18.19
CA LYS A 76 -3.62 7.48 18.23
C LYS A 76 -3.89 8.10 16.85
N LEU A 77 -3.29 7.56 15.78
CA LEU A 77 -3.50 8.01 14.41
C LEU A 77 -4.99 7.94 14.03
N MET A 78 -5.63 6.81 14.29
CA MET A 78 -7.02 6.61 13.91
C MET A 78 -7.99 7.47 14.73
N ALA A 79 -7.67 7.74 16.01
CA ALA A 79 -8.41 8.72 16.83
C ALA A 79 -8.29 10.13 16.22
N GLN A 80 -7.09 10.58 15.87
CA GLN A 80 -6.88 11.87 15.22
C GLN A 80 -7.62 12.01 13.89
N ILE A 81 -7.67 10.94 13.08
CA ILE A 81 -8.43 10.92 11.83
C ILE A 81 -9.92 11.07 12.11
N LYS A 82 -10.44 10.32 13.07
CA LYS A 82 -11.86 10.42 13.49
C LYS A 82 -12.21 11.83 13.95
N ASP A 83 -11.38 12.42 14.81
CA ASP A 83 -11.63 13.75 15.40
C ASP A 83 -11.58 14.86 14.32
N ARG A 84 -10.64 14.75 13.38
CA ARG A 84 -10.41 15.80 12.38
C ARG A 84 -11.34 15.71 11.16
N TYR A 85 -11.66 14.49 10.71
CA TYR A 85 -12.40 14.28 9.46
C TYR A 85 -13.77 13.61 9.65
N GLY A 86 -13.99 12.96 10.79
CA GLY A 86 -15.23 12.24 11.09
C GLY A 86 -15.44 10.96 10.27
N LYS A 87 -14.62 10.73 9.24
CA LYS A 87 -14.73 9.60 8.31
C LYS A 87 -13.39 9.19 7.72
N LEU A 88 -13.39 8.01 7.08
CA LEU A 88 -12.33 7.56 6.20
C LEU A 88 -12.97 6.82 5.01
N ASP A 89 -12.58 7.17 3.78
CA ASP A 89 -13.13 6.54 2.57
C ASP A 89 -12.15 5.52 1.97
N ILE A 90 -10.84 5.78 2.09
CA ILE A 90 -9.79 4.99 1.44
C ILE A 90 -8.65 4.69 2.44
N LEU A 91 -8.22 3.42 2.50
CA LEU A 91 -7.01 3.00 3.21
C LEU A 91 -6.03 2.31 2.25
N ILE A 92 -4.79 2.81 2.20
CA ILE A 92 -3.70 2.19 1.46
C ILE A 92 -2.64 1.68 2.45
N ASN A 93 -2.62 0.38 2.68
CA ASN A 93 -1.58 -0.32 3.42
C ASN A 93 -0.39 -0.58 2.50
N ASN A 94 0.49 0.43 2.35
CA ASN A 94 1.67 0.34 1.50
C ASN A 94 2.98 0.28 2.31
N ALA A 95 3.01 0.75 3.55
CA ALA A 95 4.21 0.67 4.39
C ALA A 95 4.70 -0.78 4.52
N ALA A 96 5.98 -1.00 4.21
CA ALA A 96 6.61 -2.30 4.33
C ALA A 96 8.08 -2.17 4.73
N THR A 97 8.64 -3.27 5.23
CA THR A 97 10.07 -3.42 5.53
C THR A 97 10.56 -4.81 5.11
N ASN A 98 11.81 -4.87 4.69
CA ASN A 98 12.56 -6.10 4.50
C ASN A 98 13.98 -5.88 5.06
N PRO A 99 14.17 -6.03 6.38
CA PRO A 99 15.44 -5.71 7.04
C PRO A 99 16.54 -6.74 6.79
N TYR A 100 16.21 -7.88 6.19
CA TYR A 100 17.11 -8.98 5.97
C TYR A 100 17.00 -9.53 4.53
N PHE A 101 18.11 -9.54 3.84
CA PHE A 101 18.27 -10.15 2.52
C PHE A 101 19.34 -11.23 2.62
N GLY A 102 18.91 -12.48 2.76
CA GLY A 102 19.82 -13.62 3.01
C GLY A 102 19.06 -14.94 3.15
N GLU A 103 19.82 -16.02 3.39
CA GLU A 103 19.26 -17.36 3.60
C GLU A 103 18.31 -17.40 4.80
N MET A 104 17.19 -18.09 4.68
CA MET A 104 16.17 -18.16 5.73
C MET A 104 16.71 -18.75 7.05
N LEU A 105 17.68 -19.66 6.98
CA LEU A 105 18.32 -20.26 8.16
C LEU A 105 19.11 -19.24 9.00
N GLY A 106 19.48 -18.09 8.43
CA GLY A 106 20.16 -17.02 9.13
C GLY A 106 19.24 -15.91 9.66
N ALA A 107 17.93 -16.00 9.42
CA ALA A 107 16.97 -15.01 9.91
C ALA A 107 16.72 -15.21 11.41
N ASP A 108 16.94 -14.17 12.21
CA ASP A 108 16.70 -14.17 13.65
C ASP A 108 15.27 -13.71 14.02
N GLU A 109 14.94 -13.82 15.31
CA GLU A 109 13.65 -13.40 15.85
C GLU A 109 13.40 -11.90 15.67
N GLY A 110 14.43 -11.06 15.73
CA GLY A 110 14.32 -9.61 15.53
C GLY A 110 13.89 -9.26 14.10
N VAL A 111 14.48 -9.94 13.10
CA VAL A 111 14.09 -9.86 11.69
C VAL A 111 12.63 -10.28 11.52
N TRP A 112 12.27 -11.43 12.10
CA TRP A 112 10.90 -11.96 12.06
C TRP A 112 9.90 -10.96 12.63
N ASN A 113 10.08 -10.59 13.90
CA ASN A 113 9.16 -9.70 14.61
C ASN A 113 9.02 -8.35 13.89
N LYS A 114 10.14 -7.75 13.46
CA LYS A 114 10.12 -6.48 12.73
C LYS A 114 9.35 -6.56 11.43
N THR A 115 9.54 -7.64 10.67
CA THR A 115 8.88 -7.81 9.37
C THR A 115 7.38 -8.05 9.55
N PHE A 116 7.01 -8.93 10.47
CA PHE A 116 5.60 -9.22 10.76
C PHE A 116 4.86 -8.03 11.37
N ASP A 117 5.48 -7.30 12.29
CA ASP A 117 4.87 -6.13 12.91
C ASP A 117 4.48 -5.07 11.88
N VAL A 118 5.36 -4.79 10.92
CA VAL A 118 5.14 -3.73 9.93
C VAL A 118 4.29 -4.22 8.75
N ASN A 119 4.57 -5.43 8.22
CA ASN A 119 4.00 -5.85 6.95
C ASN A 119 2.66 -6.58 7.09
N LEU A 120 2.36 -7.12 8.28
CA LEU A 120 1.16 -7.93 8.48
C LEU A 120 0.31 -7.47 9.67
N LYS A 121 0.90 -7.37 10.88
CA LYS A 121 0.16 -6.96 12.09
C LYS A 121 -0.35 -5.52 11.97
N GLY A 122 0.49 -4.58 11.53
CA GLY A 122 0.09 -3.19 11.33
C GLY A 122 -1.10 -3.03 10.38
N PRO A 123 -1.05 -3.55 9.15
CA PRO A 123 -2.19 -3.58 8.22
C PRO A 123 -3.46 -4.18 8.82
N PHE A 124 -3.37 -5.29 9.56
CA PHE A 124 -4.53 -5.92 10.19
C PHE A 124 -5.28 -4.94 11.11
N PHE A 125 -4.57 -4.30 12.03
CA PHE A 125 -5.19 -3.36 12.98
C PHE A 125 -5.61 -2.04 12.32
N LEU A 126 -4.88 -1.58 11.28
CA LEU A 126 -5.33 -0.43 10.48
C LEU A 126 -6.66 -0.74 9.79
N ILE A 127 -6.84 -1.93 9.21
CA ILE A 127 -8.10 -2.35 8.60
C ILE A 127 -9.22 -2.39 9.64
N GLN A 128 -8.99 -2.95 10.83
CA GLN A 128 -10.00 -3.01 11.89
C GLN A 128 -10.51 -1.61 12.28
N HIS A 129 -9.60 -0.64 12.47
CA HIS A 129 -9.97 0.72 12.81
C HIS A 129 -10.62 1.46 11.62
N ALA A 130 -10.06 1.33 10.42
CA ALA A 130 -10.58 1.97 9.22
C ALA A 130 -11.99 1.47 8.87
N ALA A 131 -12.23 0.16 8.96
CA ALA A 131 -13.53 -0.43 8.66
C ALA A 131 -14.66 0.13 9.54
N LYS A 132 -14.38 0.42 10.83
CA LYS A 132 -15.34 1.05 11.74
C LYS A 132 -15.71 2.48 11.29
N LEU A 133 -14.76 3.26 10.79
CA LEU A 133 -15.01 4.61 10.27
C LEU A 133 -15.72 4.54 8.91
N MET A 134 -15.32 3.63 8.03
CA MET A 134 -15.93 3.41 6.72
C MET A 134 -17.39 2.97 6.83
N GLU A 135 -17.68 2.04 7.73
CA GLU A 135 -19.06 1.57 7.98
C GLU A 135 -19.98 2.72 8.40
N GLN A 136 -19.52 3.63 9.26
CA GLN A 136 -20.28 4.81 9.72
C GLN A 136 -20.53 5.83 8.59
N SER A 137 -19.68 5.84 7.55
CA SER A 137 -19.80 6.78 6.40
C SER A 137 -20.36 6.12 5.13
N GLY A 138 -20.90 4.89 5.23
CA GLY A 138 -21.59 4.22 4.13
C GLY A 138 -20.73 3.34 3.24
N GLY A 139 -19.49 3.05 3.64
CA GLY A 139 -18.60 2.15 2.93
C GLY A 139 -17.22 2.73 2.66
N GLY A 140 -16.38 2.00 1.91
CA GLY A 140 -15.02 2.43 1.61
C GLY A 140 -14.23 1.46 0.74
N SER A 141 -12.96 1.78 0.48
CA SER A 141 -12.05 0.92 -0.26
C SER A 141 -10.70 0.80 0.42
N ILE A 142 -10.21 -0.44 0.55
CA ILE A 142 -8.95 -0.79 1.17
C ILE A 142 -8.07 -1.48 0.13
N VAL A 143 -6.84 -1.00 -0.03
CA VAL A 143 -5.82 -1.64 -0.87
C VAL A 143 -4.63 -2.02 -0.03
N ASN A 144 -4.31 -3.31 -0.02
CA ASN A 144 -3.13 -3.85 0.60
C ASN A 144 -2.03 -4.04 -0.46
N VAL A 145 -0.95 -3.28 -0.38
CA VAL A 145 0.18 -3.42 -1.29
C VAL A 145 1.03 -4.63 -0.85
N SER A 146 0.75 -5.77 -1.50
CA SER A 146 1.48 -7.01 -1.32
C SER A 146 2.73 -7.03 -2.22
N SER A 147 2.97 -8.10 -2.94
CA SER A 147 4.05 -8.32 -3.91
C SER A 147 3.79 -9.60 -4.69
N ILE A 148 4.38 -9.75 -5.87
CA ILE A 148 4.49 -11.06 -6.55
C ILE A 148 5.20 -12.09 -5.68
N ASN A 149 6.08 -11.65 -4.76
CA ASN A 149 6.75 -12.54 -3.79
C ASN A 149 5.78 -13.21 -2.80
N GLY A 150 4.56 -12.69 -2.65
CA GLY A 150 3.50 -13.36 -1.89
C GLY A 150 2.88 -14.55 -2.61
N VAL A 151 3.10 -14.68 -3.92
CA VAL A 151 2.64 -15.80 -4.77
C VAL A 151 3.81 -16.73 -5.08
N LYS A 152 4.94 -16.17 -5.54
CA LYS A 152 6.16 -16.88 -5.88
C LYS A 152 7.33 -16.30 -5.09
N PRO A 153 7.69 -16.91 -3.95
CA PRO A 153 8.75 -16.40 -3.08
C PRO A 153 10.09 -16.24 -3.82
N ALA A 154 10.71 -15.06 -3.66
CA ALA A 154 12.03 -14.84 -4.22
C ALA A 154 13.14 -15.36 -3.29
N PRO A 155 14.27 -15.86 -3.82
CA PRO A 155 15.43 -16.22 -3.02
C PRO A 155 15.89 -15.07 -2.11
N TYR A 156 16.39 -15.39 -0.94
CA TYR A 156 16.90 -14.44 0.07
C TYR A 156 15.88 -13.44 0.65
N GLN A 157 14.59 -13.59 0.34
CA GLN A 157 13.49 -12.74 0.83
C GLN A 157 12.37 -13.56 1.52
N GLY A 158 12.71 -14.68 2.14
CA GLY A 158 11.73 -15.64 2.64
C GLY A 158 10.77 -15.04 3.68
N VAL A 159 11.27 -14.39 4.74
CA VAL A 159 10.42 -13.77 5.80
C VAL A 159 9.51 -12.69 5.22
N TYR A 160 10.03 -11.87 4.31
CA TYR A 160 9.24 -10.87 3.58
C TYR A 160 8.12 -11.54 2.76
N SER A 161 8.46 -12.58 1.99
CA SER A 161 7.51 -13.32 1.13
C SER A 161 6.38 -13.95 1.94
N ILE A 162 6.68 -14.52 3.12
CA ILE A 162 5.68 -15.06 4.04
C ILE A 162 4.69 -13.95 4.46
N THR A 163 5.17 -12.76 4.83
CA THR A 163 4.27 -11.66 5.21
C THR A 163 3.43 -11.18 4.03
N LYS A 164 3.95 -11.21 2.80
CA LYS A 164 3.20 -10.81 1.59
C LYS A 164 2.16 -11.84 1.19
N ALA A 165 2.43 -13.14 1.37
CA ALA A 165 1.43 -14.20 1.23
C ALA A 165 0.32 -14.06 2.29
N GLY A 166 0.69 -13.82 3.54
CA GLY A 166 -0.27 -13.55 4.62
C GLY A 166 -1.16 -12.34 4.35
N LEU A 167 -0.61 -11.29 3.72
CA LEU A 167 -1.37 -10.09 3.35
C LEU A 167 -2.39 -10.36 2.24
N ILE A 168 -2.10 -11.26 1.29
CA ILE A 168 -3.05 -11.72 0.27
C ILE A 168 -4.21 -12.47 0.94
N SER A 169 -3.91 -13.43 1.80
CA SER A 169 -4.93 -14.18 2.56
C SER A 169 -5.78 -13.26 3.44
N MET A 170 -5.15 -12.33 4.16
CA MET A 170 -5.83 -11.30 4.96
C MET A 170 -6.80 -10.47 4.12
N THR A 171 -6.40 -10.07 2.91
CA THR A 171 -7.24 -9.32 1.97
C THR A 171 -8.51 -10.07 1.64
N GLN A 172 -8.39 -11.37 1.32
CA GLN A 172 -9.54 -12.23 0.99
C GLN A 172 -10.49 -12.43 2.17
N ALA A 173 -9.94 -12.60 3.38
CA ALA A 173 -10.72 -12.74 4.60
C ALA A 173 -11.55 -11.47 4.88
N PHE A 174 -10.89 -10.30 4.94
CA PHE A 174 -11.60 -9.03 5.16
C PHE A 174 -12.56 -8.67 4.02
N ALA A 175 -12.26 -9.02 2.77
CA ALA A 175 -13.18 -8.79 1.66
C ALA A 175 -14.52 -9.51 1.86
N LYS A 176 -14.48 -10.77 2.32
CA LYS A 176 -15.69 -11.56 2.60
C LYS A 176 -16.49 -11.00 3.78
N GLU A 177 -15.81 -10.60 4.86
CA GLU A 177 -16.46 -10.11 6.07
C GLU A 177 -17.02 -8.68 5.92
N LEU A 178 -16.38 -7.84 5.09
CA LEU A 178 -16.72 -6.42 4.98
C LEU A 178 -17.59 -6.08 3.76
N ALA A 179 -17.82 -7.02 2.85
CA ALA A 179 -18.62 -6.78 1.65
C ALA A 179 -20.04 -6.29 1.97
N ALA A 180 -20.71 -6.91 2.96
CA ALA A 180 -22.06 -6.51 3.40
C ALA A 180 -22.10 -5.09 4.00
N LYS A 181 -20.94 -4.52 4.38
CA LYS A 181 -20.77 -3.16 4.88
C LYS A 181 -20.39 -2.16 3.78
N ASN A 182 -20.49 -2.57 2.51
CA ASN A 182 -20.06 -1.77 1.36
C ASN A 182 -18.59 -1.34 1.42
N ILE A 183 -17.72 -2.20 2.01
CA ILE A 183 -16.28 -1.98 2.07
C ILE A 183 -15.59 -3.02 1.19
N ARG A 184 -14.86 -2.54 0.18
CA ARG A 184 -14.08 -3.38 -0.73
C ARG A 184 -12.65 -3.49 -0.23
N VAL A 185 -12.08 -4.70 -0.29
CA VAL A 185 -10.68 -4.94 0.13
C VAL A 185 -9.97 -5.72 -0.96
N ASN A 186 -8.90 -5.16 -1.52
CA ASN A 186 -8.14 -5.77 -2.61
C ASN A 186 -6.63 -5.77 -2.31
N ALA A 187 -5.91 -6.73 -2.86
CA ALA A 187 -4.46 -6.78 -2.84
C ALA A 187 -3.89 -6.29 -4.18
N LEU A 188 -2.88 -5.44 -4.11
CA LEU A 188 -2.05 -5.07 -5.25
C LEU A 188 -0.74 -5.84 -5.14
N LEU A 189 -0.32 -6.49 -6.23
CA LEU A 189 0.89 -7.30 -6.30
C LEU A 189 1.88 -6.70 -7.31
N PRO A 190 2.70 -5.72 -6.91
CA PRO A 190 3.75 -5.20 -7.78
C PRO A 190 4.84 -6.24 -8.05
N GLY A 191 5.41 -6.20 -9.26
CA GLY A 191 6.67 -6.86 -9.62
C GLY A 191 7.89 -6.01 -9.25
N LEU A 192 8.89 -6.00 -10.14
CA LEU A 192 10.11 -5.20 -10.00
C LEU A 192 9.79 -3.73 -10.27
N VAL A 193 9.94 -2.87 -9.24
CA VAL A 193 9.66 -1.43 -9.30
C VAL A 193 10.89 -0.65 -8.83
N ASN A 194 11.25 0.40 -9.53
CA ASN A 194 12.36 1.29 -9.19
C ASN A 194 12.06 2.11 -7.93
N THR A 195 12.56 1.70 -6.79
CA THR A 195 12.35 2.34 -5.49
C THR A 195 13.56 2.14 -4.59
N ASP A 196 13.68 2.94 -3.52
CA ASP A 196 14.69 2.70 -2.48
C ASP A 196 14.54 1.32 -1.80
N PHE A 197 13.36 0.72 -1.86
CA PHE A 197 13.12 -0.62 -1.30
C PHE A 197 13.82 -1.70 -2.13
N SER A 198 13.90 -1.52 -3.44
CA SER A 198 14.58 -2.41 -4.39
C SER A 198 16.03 -2.01 -4.67
N LYS A 199 16.59 -1.07 -3.90
CA LYS A 199 17.92 -0.49 -4.10
C LYS A 199 19.03 -1.54 -4.26
N VAL A 200 19.02 -2.60 -3.45
CA VAL A 200 19.97 -3.71 -3.54
C VAL A 200 19.98 -4.36 -4.93
N ILE A 201 18.83 -4.43 -5.58
CA ILE A 201 18.68 -4.96 -6.95
C ILE A 201 19.08 -3.90 -7.96
N MET A 202 18.65 -2.64 -7.76
CA MET A 202 18.82 -1.55 -8.72
C MET A 202 20.27 -1.04 -8.83
N GLU A 203 21.06 -1.09 -7.75
CA GLU A 203 22.45 -0.60 -7.71
C GLU A 203 23.49 -1.66 -8.05
N ASN A 204 23.10 -2.89 -8.32
CA ASN A 204 24.00 -3.98 -8.76
C ASN A 204 23.61 -4.40 -10.18
N ASP A 205 24.37 -3.98 -11.17
CA ASP A 205 24.09 -4.22 -12.59
C ASP A 205 23.85 -5.70 -12.90
N ALA A 206 24.65 -6.61 -12.35
CA ALA A 206 24.50 -8.05 -12.60
C ALA A 206 23.18 -8.61 -12.01
N ILE A 207 22.79 -8.17 -10.81
CA ILE A 207 21.52 -8.57 -10.18
C ILE A 207 20.36 -7.93 -10.91
N HIS A 208 20.47 -6.66 -11.28
CA HIS A 208 19.47 -5.91 -12.04
C HIS A 208 19.19 -6.57 -13.39
N ASP A 209 20.23 -6.91 -14.16
CA ASP A 209 20.09 -7.55 -15.46
C ASP A 209 19.39 -8.92 -15.35
N ILE A 210 19.73 -9.71 -14.32
CA ILE A 210 19.05 -10.98 -14.06
C ILE A 210 17.57 -10.73 -13.73
N ALA A 211 17.28 -9.76 -12.85
CA ALA A 211 15.91 -9.45 -12.44
C ALA A 211 15.07 -8.93 -13.61
N VAL A 212 15.63 -8.08 -14.47
CA VAL A 212 14.95 -7.52 -15.67
C VAL A 212 14.69 -8.62 -16.71
N LYS A 213 15.62 -9.58 -16.92
CA LYS A 213 15.42 -10.72 -17.82
C LYS A 213 14.25 -11.62 -17.41
N MET A 214 13.87 -11.61 -16.12
CA MET A 214 12.69 -12.33 -15.63
C MET A 214 11.37 -11.61 -15.89
N VAL A 215 11.41 -10.35 -16.31
CA VAL A 215 10.24 -9.54 -16.63
C VAL A 215 9.98 -9.60 -18.14
N PRO A 216 8.88 -10.18 -18.64
CA PRO A 216 8.57 -10.24 -20.07
C PRO A 216 8.57 -8.89 -20.79
N MET A 217 8.16 -7.80 -20.10
CA MET A 217 8.26 -6.43 -20.64
C MET A 217 9.70 -5.89 -20.75
N GLY A 218 10.71 -6.63 -20.30
CA GLY A 218 12.14 -6.30 -20.46
C GLY A 218 12.62 -5.09 -19.65
N ARG A 219 11.88 -4.65 -18.64
CA ARG A 219 12.23 -3.51 -17.79
C ARG A 219 11.59 -3.58 -16.41
N HIS A 220 12.11 -2.81 -15.47
CA HIS A 220 11.40 -2.49 -14.23
C HIS A 220 10.27 -1.48 -14.48
N ALA A 221 9.31 -1.42 -13.56
CA ALA A 221 8.28 -0.39 -13.54
C ALA A 221 8.76 0.85 -12.77
N GLU A 222 8.20 2.01 -13.12
CA GLU A 222 8.28 3.21 -12.30
C GLU A 222 7.11 3.25 -11.28
N PRO A 223 7.28 3.85 -10.09
CA PRO A 223 6.23 3.91 -9.07
C PRO A 223 4.88 4.45 -9.56
N ARG A 224 4.89 5.38 -10.52
CA ARG A 224 3.66 5.95 -11.12
C ARG A 224 2.83 4.92 -11.89
N GLU A 225 3.49 3.89 -12.47
CA GLU A 225 2.80 2.82 -13.22
C GLU A 225 2.00 1.90 -12.29
N ILE A 226 2.42 1.83 -11.02
CA ILE A 226 1.70 1.10 -9.96
C ILE A 226 0.51 1.91 -9.44
N ALA A 227 0.65 3.24 -9.35
CA ALA A 227 -0.37 4.11 -8.78
C ALA A 227 -1.68 4.12 -9.59
N GLY A 228 -1.61 3.93 -10.92
CA GLY A 228 -2.80 3.84 -11.78
C GLY A 228 -3.72 2.67 -11.42
N ALA A 229 -3.16 1.51 -11.07
CA ALA A 229 -3.93 0.36 -10.61
C ALA A 229 -4.60 0.63 -9.25
N VAL A 230 -3.92 1.34 -8.36
CA VAL A 230 -4.51 1.77 -7.07
C VAL A 230 -5.68 2.71 -7.32
N LEU A 231 -5.54 3.70 -8.21
CA LEU A 231 -6.64 4.61 -8.55
C LEU A 231 -7.87 3.85 -9.02
N TYR A 232 -7.71 2.86 -9.92
CA TYR A 232 -8.81 1.98 -10.31
C TYR A 232 -9.45 1.33 -9.08
N LEU A 233 -8.67 0.64 -8.25
CA LEU A 233 -9.16 -0.14 -7.11
C LEU A 233 -9.89 0.69 -6.06
N VAL A 234 -9.55 1.98 -5.88
CA VAL A 234 -10.19 2.84 -4.87
C VAL A 234 -11.35 3.66 -5.41
N SER A 235 -11.50 3.78 -6.73
CA SER A 235 -12.57 4.54 -7.37
C SER A 235 -13.85 3.72 -7.57
N ASP A 236 -14.92 4.39 -8.00
CA ASP A 236 -16.19 3.76 -8.35
C ASP A 236 -16.07 2.85 -9.60
N ALA A 237 -15.02 3.02 -10.40
CA ALA A 237 -14.70 2.12 -11.53
C ALA A 237 -14.51 0.66 -11.10
N ALA A 238 -14.12 0.43 -9.83
CA ALA A 238 -13.94 -0.89 -9.25
C ALA A 238 -15.09 -1.31 -8.31
N SER A 239 -16.30 -0.77 -8.50
CA SER A 239 -17.45 -1.00 -7.59
C SER A 239 -17.83 -2.48 -7.41
N PHE A 240 -17.47 -3.35 -8.34
CA PHE A 240 -17.71 -4.80 -8.26
C PHE A 240 -16.42 -5.62 -8.05
N THR A 241 -15.33 -4.97 -7.59
CA THR A 241 -14.02 -5.62 -7.37
C THR A 241 -13.69 -5.65 -5.89
N THR A 242 -13.76 -6.84 -5.26
CA THR A 242 -13.34 -7.08 -3.87
C THR A 242 -12.73 -8.48 -3.74
N GLY A 243 -11.77 -8.66 -2.84
CA GLY A 243 -11.04 -9.91 -2.63
C GLY A 243 -10.03 -10.25 -3.75
N ALA A 244 -9.85 -9.37 -4.72
CA ALA A 244 -8.97 -9.60 -5.86
C ALA A 244 -7.49 -9.42 -5.50
N SER A 245 -6.64 -10.24 -6.14
CA SER A 245 -5.20 -10.04 -6.23
C SER A 245 -4.87 -9.43 -7.59
N PHE A 246 -4.61 -8.12 -7.61
CA PHE A 246 -4.36 -7.36 -8.82
C PHE A 246 -2.86 -7.29 -9.10
N VAL A 247 -2.40 -8.05 -10.09
CA VAL A 247 -0.97 -8.17 -10.44
C VAL A 247 -0.56 -7.04 -11.39
N VAL A 248 0.56 -6.37 -11.08
CA VAL A 248 1.18 -5.32 -11.90
C VAL A 248 2.69 -5.57 -11.91
N ASP A 249 3.14 -6.47 -12.78
CA ASP A 249 4.49 -7.06 -12.69
C ASP A 249 5.21 -7.20 -14.05
N GLY A 250 4.66 -6.62 -15.11
CA GLY A 250 5.24 -6.72 -16.45
C GLY A 250 5.23 -8.14 -17.02
N GLY A 251 4.37 -9.03 -16.51
CA GLY A 251 4.22 -10.41 -16.95
C GLY A 251 5.07 -11.44 -16.20
N THR A 252 5.70 -11.06 -15.08
CA THR A 252 6.64 -11.94 -14.35
C THR A 252 5.99 -13.21 -13.79
N LEU A 253 4.70 -13.18 -13.47
CA LEU A 253 3.93 -14.33 -12.98
C LEU A 253 3.15 -15.09 -14.06
N SER A 254 3.16 -14.60 -15.29
CA SER A 254 2.44 -15.27 -16.40
C SER A 254 3.15 -16.53 -16.90
#